data_0ae0958fa8de2cbb9503e0fedccfab95
#
_entry.id   0ae0958fa8de2cbb9503e0fedccfab95
#
_cell.length_a   1.000
_cell.length_b   1.000
_cell.length_c   1.000
_cell.angle_alpha   90.00
_cell.angle_beta   90.00
_cell.angle_gamma   90.00
#
_symmetry.space_group_name_H-M   'P 1'
#
loop_
_entity.id
_entity.type
_entity.pdbx_description
1 polymer ?
#
loop_
_entity_poly.entity_id
_entity_poly.type
_entity_poly.pdbx_seq_one_letter_code
_entity_poly.pdbx_strand_id
1 'polypeptide(L)'
;MGSADGALVLFSGGQDSTTCVAWALNRYAKVETIGFDYGQRHAVELEVRPSVLQSLRNINPQWDKKLGEDHMIDLSLISKISNTAMTQDVEITMMENGLPNTFVPGRNLLFMTVAATVAYRRGLDVLVGGMCETDFSGYPDCRDDTMKALQVALNLGMATRLKLETPLMWIDKAETWKLAQDLGGNALVDLIRSGTHTCYLGERGALHDWGYGCLLYTSPSPRD
;
A
#
# COMPACT_ATOMS: atom_id res chain seq x y z
N MET A 1 -16.07 -22.25 11.92
CA MET A 1 -15.57 -21.09 11.18
C MET A 1 -14.10 -20.98 11.53
N GLY A 2 -13.19 -21.38 10.63
CA GLY A 2 -11.76 -21.19 10.86
C GLY A 2 -11.48 -19.70 10.96
N SER A 3 -10.66 -19.29 11.90
CA SER A 3 -10.09 -17.94 11.92
C SER A 3 -9.39 -17.72 10.56
N ALA A 4 -9.52 -16.54 9.98
CA ALA A 4 -8.77 -16.18 8.80
C ALA A 4 -7.27 -16.26 9.15
N ASP A 5 -6.59 -17.31 8.69
CA ASP A 5 -5.23 -17.61 9.11
C ASP A 5 -4.16 -16.93 8.23
N GLY A 6 -4.54 -16.42 7.05
CA GLY A 6 -3.63 -15.84 6.09
C GLY A 6 -4.11 -14.53 5.46
N ALA A 7 -3.17 -13.60 5.27
CA ALA A 7 -3.41 -12.32 4.62
C ALA A 7 -2.45 -12.08 3.46
N LEU A 8 -2.95 -11.44 2.39
CA LEU A 8 -2.17 -10.87 1.30
C LEU A 8 -2.22 -9.35 1.42
N VAL A 9 -1.07 -8.71 1.58
CA VAL A 9 -0.96 -7.27 1.78
C VAL A 9 -0.51 -6.59 0.50
N LEU A 10 -1.25 -5.58 0.05
CA LEU A 10 -0.78 -4.68 -1.01
C LEU A 10 0.40 -3.88 -0.47
N PHE A 11 1.56 -4.13 -1.05
CA PHE A 11 2.82 -3.57 -0.59
C PHE A 11 3.55 -2.86 -1.73
N SER A 12 3.64 -1.54 -1.67
CA SER A 12 4.38 -0.72 -2.65
C SER A 12 5.85 -0.53 -2.29
N GLY A 13 6.21 -0.64 -1.01
CA GLY A 13 7.52 -0.26 -0.46
C GLY A 13 7.50 1.11 0.22
N GLY A 14 6.35 1.79 0.23
CA GLY A 14 6.15 3.07 0.90
C GLY A 14 5.74 2.92 2.37
N GLN A 15 5.67 4.06 3.07
CA GLN A 15 5.34 4.17 4.50
C GLN A 15 4.06 3.42 4.88
N ASP A 16 2.94 3.76 4.23
CA ASP A 16 1.62 3.24 4.59
C ASP A 16 1.53 1.74 4.39
N SER A 17 2.01 1.26 3.25
CA SER A 17 2.01 -0.17 2.93
C SER A 17 2.93 -0.97 3.87
N THR A 18 4.06 -0.41 4.31
CA THR A 18 4.95 -1.03 5.30
C THR A 18 4.26 -1.15 6.66
N THR A 19 3.54 -0.09 7.08
CA THR A 19 2.72 -0.12 8.30
C THR A 19 1.63 -1.19 8.21
N CYS A 20 0.98 -1.34 7.05
CA CYS A 20 -0.01 -2.40 6.81
C CYS A 20 0.59 -3.80 6.88
N VAL A 21 1.81 -4.02 6.38
CA VAL A 21 2.49 -5.32 6.53
C VAL A 21 2.75 -5.63 8.00
N ALA A 22 3.28 -4.69 8.78
CA ALA A 22 3.49 -4.87 10.21
C ALA A 22 2.17 -5.12 10.97
N TRP A 23 1.11 -4.41 10.59
CA TRP A 23 -0.23 -4.61 11.13
C TRP A 23 -0.75 -6.04 10.87
N ALA A 24 -0.57 -6.54 9.66
CA ALA A 24 -0.98 -7.89 9.29
C ALA A 24 -0.15 -8.96 10.02
N LEU A 25 1.18 -8.77 10.14
CA LEU A 25 2.07 -9.69 10.83
C LEU A 25 1.74 -9.87 12.33
N ASN A 26 1.16 -8.86 12.95
CA ASN A 26 0.69 -8.96 14.34
C ASN A 26 -0.65 -9.70 14.47
N ARG A 27 -1.43 -9.86 13.40
CA ARG A 27 -2.79 -10.40 13.44
C ARG A 27 -2.94 -11.80 12.84
N TYR A 28 -2.21 -12.08 11.77
CA TYR A 28 -2.39 -13.32 11.00
C TYR A 28 -1.22 -14.27 11.22
N ALA A 29 -1.48 -15.54 11.01
CA ALA A 29 -0.46 -16.60 11.14
C ALA A 29 0.47 -16.66 9.92
N LYS A 30 -0.07 -16.31 8.73
CA LYS A 30 0.66 -16.25 7.47
C LYS A 30 0.37 -14.93 6.78
N VAL A 31 1.42 -14.23 6.34
CA VAL A 31 1.32 -12.97 5.60
C VAL A 31 2.18 -13.07 4.35
N GLU A 32 1.58 -12.83 3.20
CA GLU A 32 2.29 -12.65 1.94
C GLU A 32 2.08 -11.23 1.44
N THR A 33 2.96 -10.76 0.57
CA THR A 33 2.89 -9.40 0.01
C THR A 33 2.72 -9.45 -1.50
N ILE A 34 2.07 -8.42 -2.05
CA ILE A 34 1.90 -8.27 -3.48
C ILE A 34 2.18 -6.83 -3.90
N GLY A 35 2.96 -6.65 -4.94
CA GLY A 35 3.22 -5.38 -5.59
C GLY A 35 2.90 -5.43 -7.06
N PHE A 36 2.79 -4.25 -7.66
CA PHE A 36 2.41 -4.08 -9.05
C PHE A 36 3.41 -3.18 -9.76
N ASP A 37 3.93 -3.68 -10.88
CA ASP A 37 4.59 -2.85 -11.89
C ASP A 37 3.51 -2.46 -12.91
N TYR A 38 3.09 -1.20 -12.89
CA TYR A 38 2.08 -0.66 -13.81
C TYR A 38 2.66 0.40 -14.75
N GLY A 39 3.99 0.44 -14.87
CA GLY A 39 4.70 1.43 -15.68
C GLY A 39 4.74 2.80 -15.00
N GLN A 40 4.83 2.84 -13.66
CA GLN A 40 5.01 4.06 -12.90
C GLN A 40 6.33 4.74 -13.26
N ARG A 41 6.32 6.07 -13.28
CA ARG A 41 7.45 6.92 -13.65
C ARG A 41 8.74 6.62 -12.88
N HIS A 42 8.63 6.29 -11.59
CA HIS A 42 9.78 5.98 -10.74
C HIS A 42 9.61 4.61 -10.09
N ALA A 43 10.52 3.71 -10.40
CA ALA A 43 10.53 2.34 -9.88
C ALA A 43 11.16 2.21 -8.48
N VAL A 44 11.60 3.32 -7.86
CA VAL A 44 12.33 3.31 -6.57
C VAL A 44 11.54 2.58 -5.47
N GLU A 45 10.21 2.74 -5.44
CA GLU A 45 9.36 2.00 -4.49
C GLU A 45 9.48 0.48 -4.70
N LEU A 46 9.55 0.02 -5.94
CA LEU A 46 9.70 -1.41 -6.26
C LEU A 46 11.07 -1.94 -5.85
N GLU A 47 12.12 -1.11 -6.03
CA GLU A 47 13.51 -1.47 -5.70
C GLU A 47 13.75 -1.61 -4.20
N VAL A 48 13.07 -0.83 -3.36
CA VAL A 48 13.24 -0.88 -1.90
C VAL A 48 12.49 -2.04 -1.24
N ARG A 49 11.50 -2.64 -1.91
CA ARG A 49 10.64 -3.70 -1.35
C ARG A 49 11.43 -4.87 -0.71
N PRO A 50 12.42 -5.50 -1.41
CA PRO A 50 13.15 -6.63 -0.83
C PRO A 50 13.89 -6.24 0.46
N SER A 51 14.51 -5.05 0.49
CA SER A 51 15.25 -4.58 1.65
C SER A 51 14.34 -4.25 2.84
N VAL A 52 13.15 -3.67 2.58
CA VAL A 52 12.15 -3.40 3.61
C VAL A 52 11.61 -4.70 4.20
N LEU A 53 11.25 -5.68 3.36
CA LEU A 53 10.77 -6.98 3.83
C LEU A 53 11.84 -7.73 4.64
N GLN A 54 13.10 -7.67 4.22
CA GLN A 54 14.20 -8.24 5.00
C GLN A 54 14.38 -7.54 6.36
N SER A 55 14.24 -6.23 6.38
CA SER A 55 14.30 -5.46 7.63
C SER A 55 13.14 -5.78 8.57
N LEU A 56 11.92 -5.94 8.05
CA LEU A 56 10.76 -6.39 8.85
C LEU A 56 11.01 -7.76 9.51
N ARG A 57 11.62 -8.71 8.81
CA ARG A 57 12.02 -10.01 9.37
C ARG A 57 12.99 -9.84 10.55
N ASN A 58 13.93 -8.90 10.43
CA ASN A 58 14.95 -8.65 11.45
C ASN A 58 14.40 -7.92 12.69
N ILE A 59 13.32 -7.15 12.56
CA ILE A 59 12.70 -6.41 13.68
C ILE A 59 12.10 -7.38 14.71
N ASN A 60 11.43 -8.43 14.25
CA ASN A 60 10.73 -9.34 15.14
C ASN A 60 10.80 -10.79 14.63
N PRO A 61 11.39 -11.73 15.40
CA PRO A 61 11.48 -13.13 15.01
C PRO A 61 10.15 -13.83 14.75
N GLN A 62 9.02 -13.32 15.30
CA GLN A 62 7.71 -13.85 14.99
C GLN A 62 7.24 -13.37 13.61
N TRP A 63 7.61 -12.15 13.20
CA TRP A 63 7.33 -11.65 11.86
C TRP A 63 8.09 -12.43 10.80
N ASP A 64 9.35 -12.78 11.06
CA ASP A 64 10.15 -13.61 10.14
C ASP A 64 9.49 -14.95 9.84
N LYS A 65 8.92 -15.60 10.86
CA LYS A 65 8.21 -16.88 10.69
C LYS A 65 6.92 -16.78 9.90
N LYS A 66 6.25 -15.61 9.95
CA LYS A 66 4.94 -15.38 9.34
C LYS A 66 5.02 -14.78 7.96
N LEU A 67 6.07 -14.00 7.67
CA LEU A 67 6.24 -13.31 6.40
C LEU A 67 6.69 -14.30 5.32
N GLY A 68 5.79 -14.60 4.41
CA GLY A 68 5.97 -15.54 3.30
C GLY A 68 6.52 -14.90 2.03
N GLU A 69 5.89 -15.28 0.92
CA GLU A 69 6.29 -14.88 -0.43
C GLU A 69 5.92 -13.43 -0.75
N ASP A 70 6.77 -12.77 -1.53
CA ASP A 70 6.52 -11.46 -2.11
C ASP A 70 6.21 -11.63 -3.60
N HIS A 71 4.97 -11.31 -3.99
CA HIS A 71 4.51 -11.42 -5.36
C HIS A 71 4.68 -10.10 -6.09
N MET A 72 5.24 -10.14 -7.32
CA MET A 72 5.34 -9.00 -8.20
C MET A 72 4.55 -9.27 -9.48
N ILE A 73 3.55 -8.44 -9.77
CA ILE A 73 2.68 -8.59 -10.93
C ILE A 73 2.89 -7.45 -11.90
N ASP A 74 3.13 -7.78 -13.16
CA ASP A 74 3.17 -6.82 -14.25
C ASP A 74 1.75 -6.41 -14.66
N LEU A 75 1.44 -5.14 -14.47
CA LEU A 75 0.22 -4.46 -14.92
C LEU A 75 0.55 -3.26 -15.82
N SER A 76 1.65 -3.32 -16.58
CA SER A 76 2.09 -2.26 -17.49
C SER A 76 1.03 -1.85 -18.51
N LEU A 77 0.00 -2.67 -18.72
CA LEU A 77 -1.18 -2.30 -19.51
C LEU A 77 -1.86 -1.02 -19.00
N ILE A 78 -1.82 -0.76 -17.69
CA ILE A 78 -2.41 0.46 -17.11
C ILE A 78 -1.78 1.73 -17.70
N SER A 79 -0.47 1.74 -17.94
CA SER A 79 0.22 2.89 -18.53
C SER A 79 -0.19 3.15 -19.99
N LYS A 80 -0.70 2.12 -20.70
CA LYS A 80 -1.18 2.26 -22.08
C LYS A 80 -2.58 2.84 -22.20
N ILE A 81 -3.38 2.71 -21.16
CA ILE A 81 -4.77 3.21 -21.12
C ILE A 81 -4.93 4.47 -20.27
N SER A 82 -3.90 4.89 -19.55
CA SER A 82 -3.93 6.01 -18.64
C SER A 82 -2.79 6.99 -18.92
N ASN A 83 -3.15 8.18 -19.41
CA ASN A 83 -2.22 9.30 -19.63
C ASN A 83 -2.27 10.22 -18.40
N THR A 84 -1.54 9.88 -17.35
CA THR A 84 -1.51 10.64 -16.09
C THR A 84 -0.08 11.00 -15.70
N ALA A 85 0.08 11.95 -14.78
CA ALA A 85 1.40 12.31 -14.24
C ALA A 85 2.08 11.17 -13.46
N MET A 86 1.37 10.08 -13.15
CA MET A 86 1.94 8.87 -12.58
C MET A 86 2.67 8.00 -13.60
N THR A 87 2.26 8.07 -14.86
CA THR A 87 2.81 7.25 -15.96
C THR A 87 3.58 8.05 -16.99
N GLN A 88 3.50 9.38 -16.96
CA GLN A 88 4.17 10.28 -17.90
C GLN A 88 4.91 11.40 -17.17
N ASP A 89 5.95 11.94 -17.84
CA ASP A 89 6.72 13.09 -17.34
C ASP A 89 5.98 14.39 -17.65
N VAL A 90 4.92 14.67 -16.86
CA VAL A 90 4.14 15.91 -16.90
C VAL A 90 4.06 16.51 -15.50
N GLU A 91 3.89 17.83 -15.44
CA GLU A 91 3.71 18.53 -14.18
C GLU A 91 2.43 18.06 -13.46
N ILE A 92 2.52 17.92 -12.12
CA ILE A 92 1.36 17.55 -11.31
C ILE A 92 0.49 18.78 -11.10
N THR A 93 -0.78 18.68 -11.53
CA THR A 93 -1.76 19.78 -11.46
C THR A 93 -3.13 19.24 -11.02
N MET A 94 -3.97 20.13 -10.50
CA MET A 94 -5.38 19.82 -10.22
C MET A 94 -6.20 19.95 -11.51
N MET A 95 -7.03 18.95 -11.79
CA MET A 95 -7.96 18.96 -12.93
C MET A 95 -9.26 19.70 -12.58
N GLU A 96 -10.04 20.08 -13.59
CA GLU A 96 -11.34 20.78 -13.43
C GLU A 96 -12.35 20.00 -12.55
N ASN A 97 -12.23 18.68 -12.49
CA ASN A 97 -13.08 17.83 -11.67
C ASN A 97 -12.64 17.75 -10.18
N GLY A 98 -11.65 18.55 -9.78
CA GLY A 98 -11.13 18.59 -8.42
C GLY A 98 -10.21 17.43 -8.04
N LEU A 99 -9.84 16.56 -8.98
CA LEU A 99 -8.86 15.48 -8.75
C LEU A 99 -7.48 15.90 -9.30
N PRO A 100 -6.38 15.46 -8.68
CA PRO A 100 -5.05 15.67 -9.26
C PRO A 100 -4.88 14.81 -10.52
N ASN A 101 -4.09 15.29 -11.48
CA ASN A 101 -3.76 14.55 -12.71
C ASN A 101 -2.86 13.31 -12.48
N THR A 102 -2.50 13.04 -11.23
CA THR A 102 -1.92 11.77 -10.77
C THR A 102 -2.96 10.67 -10.61
N PHE A 103 -4.25 11.01 -10.61
CA PHE A 103 -5.32 10.01 -10.47
C PHE A 103 -5.36 9.09 -11.69
N VAL A 104 -5.14 7.81 -11.47
CA VAL A 104 -5.34 6.74 -12.45
C VAL A 104 -6.68 6.08 -12.16
N PRO A 105 -7.72 6.34 -12.96
CA PRO A 105 -9.08 5.87 -12.68
C PRO A 105 -9.14 4.35 -12.50
N GLY A 106 -9.64 3.92 -11.34
CA GLY A 106 -9.84 2.50 -11.03
C GLY A 106 -8.56 1.70 -10.75
N ARG A 107 -7.41 2.34 -10.59
CA ARG A 107 -6.13 1.65 -10.31
C ARG A 107 -6.24 0.75 -9.08
N ASN A 108 -6.76 1.24 -7.97
CA ASN A 108 -6.87 0.47 -6.73
C ASN A 108 -7.92 -0.65 -6.86
N LEU A 109 -8.97 -0.47 -7.67
CA LEU A 109 -9.92 -1.54 -7.98
C LEU A 109 -9.24 -2.69 -8.74
N LEU A 110 -8.42 -2.36 -9.73
CA LEU A 110 -7.64 -3.36 -10.49
C LEU A 110 -6.64 -4.09 -9.58
N PHE A 111 -5.88 -3.35 -8.78
CA PHE A 111 -4.92 -3.94 -7.85
C PHE A 111 -5.59 -4.91 -6.88
N MET A 112 -6.68 -4.51 -6.25
CA MET A 112 -7.43 -5.37 -5.33
C MET A 112 -8.04 -6.58 -6.03
N THR A 113 -8.54 -6.44 -7.26
CA THR A 113 -9.10 -7.56 -8.02
C THR A 113 -8.04 -8.59 -8.37
N VAL A 114 -6.87 -8.16 -8.84
CA VAL A 114 -5.75 -9.06 -9.12
C VAL A 114 -5.24 -9.70 -7.82
N ALA A 115 -5.08 -8.92 -6.75
CA ALA A 115 -4.68 -9.43 -5.44
C ALA A 115 -5.66 -10.49 -4.91
N ALA A 116 -6.98 -10.29 -5.10
CA ALA A 116 -7.99 -11.28 -4.72
C ALA A 116 -7.80 -12.60 -5.46
N THR A 117 -7.45 -12.56 -6.74
CA THR A 117 -7.17 -13.76 -7.55
C THR A 117 -5.94 -14.50 -7.02
N VAL A 118 -4.89 -13.79 -6.67
CA VAL A 118 -3.68 -14.38 -6.06
C VAL A 118 -4.00 -14.95 -4.68
N ALA A 119 -4.69 -14.21 -3.82
CA ALA A 119 -5.10 -14.67 -2.49
C ALA A 119 -5.91 -15.95 -2.56
N TYR A 120 -6.90 -16.01 -3.47
CA TYR A 120 -7.71 -17.21 -3.71
C TYR A 120 -6.84 -18.43 -4.06
N ARG A 121 -5.87 -18.26 -4.96
CA ARG A 121 -4.96 -19.35 -5.39
C ARG A 121 -3.99 -19.77 -4.29
N ARG A 122 -3.66 -18.86 -3.37
CA ARG A 122 -2.74 -19.10 -2.26
C ARG A 122 -3.43 -19.57 -0.97
N GLY A 123 -4.78 -19.64 -0.97
CA GLY A 123 -5.56 -19.98 0.21
C GLY A 123 -5.46 -18.94 1.32
N LEU A 124 -5.40 -17.65 0.94
CA LEU A 124 -5.38 -16.51 1.86
C LEU A 124 -6.77 -15.88 1.89
N ASP A 125 -7.32 -15.65 3.08
CA ASP A 125 -8.71 -15.23 3.27
C ASP A 125 -8.87 -13.73 3.45
N VAL A 126 -7.75 -12.99 3.56
CA VAL A 126 -7.76 -11.56 3.83
C VAL A 126 -6.89 -10.82 2.82
N LEU A 127 -7.43 -9.72 2.27
CA LEU A 127 -6.64 -8.70 1.59
C LEU A 127 -6.45 -7.51 2.52
N VAL A 128 -5.24 -6.96 2.56
CA VAL A 128 -4.94 -5.77 3.33
C VAL A 128 -4.42 -4.68 2.39
N GLY A 129 -5.01 -3.49 2.48
CA GLY A 129 -4.59 -2.32 1.71
C GLY A 129 -4.43 -1.08 2.56
N GLY A 130 -3.51 -0.20 2.15
CA GLY A 130 -3.24 1.08 2.82
C GLY A 130 -4.12 2.23 2.31
N MET A 131 -5.35 1.95 1.85
CA MET A 131 -6.29 2.99 1.44
C MET A 131 -6.72 3.82 2.66
N CYS A 132 -6.84 5.12 2.44
CA CYS A 132 -7.19 6.10 3.46
C CYS A 132 -8.18 7.09 2.86
N GLU A 133 -9.32 7.30 3.51
CA GLU A 133 -10.34 8.27 3.07
C GLU A 133 -10.03 9.68 3.56
N THR A 134 -9.27 9.79 4.65
CA THR A 134 -8.85 11.07 5.22
C THR A 134 -7.66 11.70 4.49
N ASP A 135 -7.09 11.02 3.50
CA ASP A 135 -5.97 11.54 2.72
C ASP A 135 -6.42 12.69 1.81
N PHE A 136 -5.60 13.72 1.71
CA PHE A 136 -5.84 14.93 0.91
C PHE A 136 -6.09 14.64 -0.57
N SER A 137 -5.59 13.55 -1.11
CA SER A 137 -5.75 13.18 -2.53
C SER A 137 -7.19 12.89 -2.95
N GLY A 138 -8.06 12.50 -2.01
CA GLY A 138 -9.50 12.31 -2.22
C GLY A 138 -9.88 11.32 -3.33
N TYR A 139 -8.99 10.39 -3.67
CA TYR A 139 -9.24 9.44 -4.76
C TYR A 139 -10.48 8.59 -4.51
N PRO A 140 -11.44 8.56 -5.46
CA PRO A 140 -12.69 7.81 -5.30
C PRO A 140 -12.48 6.31 -5.04
N ASP A 141 -11.41 5.73 -5.61
CA ASP A 141 -11.06 4.32 -5.47
C ASP A 141 -10.30 3.98 -4.18
N CYS A 142 -10.11 4.97 -3.29
CA CYS A 142 -9.59 4.77 -1.93
C CYS A 142 -10.68 4.81 -0.85
N ARG A 143 -11.92 5.21 -1.19
CA ARG A 143 -13.00 5.40 -0.22
C ARG A 143 -13.48 4.09 0.39
N ASP A 144 -13.91 4.15 1.64
CA ASP A 144 -14.44 3.01 2.40
C ASP A 144 -15.62 2.33 1.69
N ASP A 145 -16.57 3.11 1.20
CA ASP A 145 -17.72 2.58 0.46
C ASP A 145 -17.29 1.86 -0.82
N THR A 146 -16.26 2.35 -1.51
CA THR A 146 -15.71 1.70 -2.70
C THR A 146 -15.08 0.35 -2.35
N MET A 147 -14.30 0.28 -1.27
CA MET A 147 -13.70 -0.97 -0.80
C MET A 147 -14.74 -1.98 -0.34
N LYS A 148 -15.79 -1.55 0.37
CA LYS A 148 -16.91 -2.42 0.77
C LYS A 148 -17.68 -2.97 -0.42
N ALA A 149 -18.00 -2.12 -1.40
CA ALA A 149 -18.68 -2.54 -2.64
C ALA A 149 -17.83 -3.54 -3.43
N LEU A 150 -16.52 -3.28 -3.54
CA LEU A 150 -15.57 -4.19 -4.19
C LEU A 150 -15.50 -5.55 -3.48
N GLN A 151 -15.43 -5.57 -2.14
CA GLN A 151 -15.45 -6.83 -1.39
C GLN A 151 -16.68 -7.66 -1.72
N VAL A 152 -17.86 -7.05 -1.79
CA VAL A 152 -19.10 -7.75 -2.18
C VAL A 152 -19.00 -8.31 -3.58
N ALA A 153 -18.54 -7.50 -4.54
CA ALA A 153 -18.39 -7.93 -5.94
C ALA A 153 -17.42 -9.10 -6.07
N LEU A 154 -16.26 -9.04 -5.42
CA LEU A 154 -15.26 -10.11 -5.42
C LEU A 154 -15.82 -11.40 -4.81
N ASN A 155 -16.49 -11.30 -3.67
CA ASN A 155 -17.06 -12.47 -2.99
C ASN A 155 -18.16 -13.15 -3.82
N LEU A 156 -18.99 -12.38 -4.51
CA LEU A 156 -20.01 -12.92 -5.42
C LEU A 156 -19.38 -13.52 -6.68
N GLY A 157 -18.45 -12.79 -7.33
CA GLY A 157 -17.85 -13.20 -8.59
C GLY A 157 -16.90 -14.39 -8.47
N MET A 158 -16.27 -14.55 -7.31
CA MET A 158 -15.29 -15.62 -7.06
C MET A 158 -15.85 -16.75 -6.16
N ALA A 159 -17.12 -16.67 -5.75
CA ALA A 159 -17.76 -17.61 -4.83
C ALA A 159 -16.92 -17.86 -3.56
N THR A 160 -16.40 -16.78 -2.97
CA THR A 160 -15.49 -16.81 -1.80
C THR A 160 -16.04 -15.99 -0.63
N ARG A 161 -15.30 -15.95 0.48
CA ARG A 161 -15.58 -15.12 1.66
C ARG A 161 -14.36 -14.29 2.07
N LEU A 162 -13.70 -13.74 1.08
CA LEU A 162 -12.55 -12.86 1.27
C LEU A 162 -12.95 -11.62 2.07
N LYS A 163 -12.07 -11.19 2.98
CA LYS A 163 -12.20 -9.91 3.70
C LYS A 163 -11.25 -8.89 3.12
N LEU A 164 -11.70 -7.66 2.94
CA LEU A 164 -10.84 -6.50 2.71
C LEU A 164 -10.66 -5.74 4.03
N GLU A 165 -9.42 -5.58 4.43
CA GLU A 165 -9.04 -4.83 5.63
C GLU A 165 -8.24 -3.61 5.22
N THR A 166 -8.66 -2.44 5.66
CA THR A 166 -8.04 -1.15 5.38
C THR A 166 -7.69 -0.43 6.68
N PRO A 167 -6.60 -0.86 7.35
CA PRO A 167 -6.29 -0.42 8.71
C PRO A 167 -6.03 1.08 8.84
N LEU A 168 -5.76 1.77 7.73
CA LEU A 168 -5.49 3.21 7.70
C LEU A 168 -6.69 4.06 7.28
N MET A 169 -7.86 3.44 6.99
CA MET A 169 -9.00 4.09 6.34
C MET A 169 -9.43 5.40 7.02
N TRP A 170 -9.41 5.43 8.35
CA TRP A 170 -9.97 6.52 9.15
C TRP A 170 -8.95 7.25 10.03
N ILE A 171 -7.67 6.94 9.87
CA ILE A 171 -6.60 7.56 10.66
C ILE A 171 -5.79 8.54 9.81
N ASP A 172 -5.30 9.59 10.45
CA ASP A 172 -4.42 10.56 9.80
C ASP A 172 -2.95 10.11 9.76
N LYS A 173 -2.08 10.93 9.18
CA LYS A 173 -0.65 10.61 9.08
C LYS A 173 0.03 10.52 10.44
N ALA A 174 -0.34 11.35 11.41
CA ALA A 174 0.24 11.29 12.76
C ALA A 174 -0.19 10.00 13.47
N GLU A 175 -1.45 9.61 13.31
CA GLU A 175 -1.97 8.34 13.83
C GLU A 175 -1.34 7.14 13.12
N THR A 176 -1.03 7.23 11.83
CA THR A 176 -0.29 6.19 11.10
C THR A 176 1.11 5.99 11.66
N TRP A 177 1.85 7.07 11.99
CA TRP A 177 3.14 6.98 12.67
C TRP A 177 3.02 6.38 14.07
N LYS A 178 2.00 6.79 14.83
CA LYS A 178 1.72 6.20 16.14
C LYS A 178 1.40 4.71 16.02
N LEU A 179 0.60 4.31 15.04
CA LEU A 179 0.31 2.90 14.77
C LEU A 179 1.59 2.12 14.48
N ALA A 180 2.49 2.65 13.65
CA ALA A 180 3.78 2.02 13.39
C ALA A 180 4.62 1.86 14.69
N GLN A 181 4.64 2.90 15.53
CA GLN A 181 5.30 2.85 16.85
C GLN A 181 4.70 1.77 17.75
N ASP A 182 3.38 1.66 17.81
CA ASP A 182 2.67 0.68 18.64
C ASP A 182 2.88 -0.76 18.13
N LEU A 183 3.06 -0.97 16.83
CA LEU A 183 3.24 -2.29 16.20
C LEU A 183 4.67 -2.83 16.33
N GLY A 184 5.68 -2.00 16.10
CA GLY A 184 7.08 -2.45 16.00
C GLY A 184 8.10 -1.55 16.71
N GLY A 185 7.64 -0.59 17.51
CA GLY A 185 8.50 0.32 18.26
C GLY A 185 9.37 1.21 17.37
N ASN A 186 10.44 1.74 17.96
CA ASN A 186 11.38 2.61 17.24
C ASN A 186 12.01 1.91 16.02
N ALA A 187 12.23 0.61 16.08
CA ALA A 187 12.83 -0.13 14.98
C ALA A 187 11.97 -0.08 13.70
N LEU A 188 10.63 -0.17 13.82
CA LEU A 188 9.74 -0.03 12.69
C LEU A 188 9.66 1.42 12.20
N VAL A 189 9.60 2.39 13.12
CA VAL A 189 9.61 3.82 12.78
C VAL A 189 10.88 4.20 12.03
N ASP A 190 12.05 3.77 12.51
CA ASP A 190 13.33 4.03 11.85
C ASP A 190 13.42 3.35 10.47
N LEU A 191 12.90 2.13 10.33
CA LEU A 191 12.79 1.45 9.03
C LEU A 191 11.92 2.25 8.07
N ILE A 192 10.72 2.69 8.50
CA ILE A 192 9.82 3.48 7.66
C ILE A 192 10.50 4.77 7.24
N ARG A 193 11.12 5.50 8.17
CA ARG A 193 11.78 6.77 7.89
C ARG A 193 12.95 6.65 6.92
N SER A 194 13.81 5.65 7.08
CA SER A 194 15.08 5.54 6.34
C SER A 194 15.07 4.52 5.22
N GLY A 195 14.22 3.50 5.29
CA GLY A 195 14.17 2.37 4.36
C GLY A 195 13.09 2.46 3.30
N THR A 196 11.96 3.14 3.60
CA THR A 196 10.86 3.27 2.64
C THR A 196 11.01 4.47 1.72
N HIS A 197 10.19 4.52 0.67
CA HIS A 197 10.14 5.63 -0.23
C HIS A 197 8.69 5.98 -0.55
N THR A 198 8.31 7.27 -0.41
CA THR A 198 6.92 7.71 -0.58
C THR A 198 6.80 8.93 -1.51
N CYS A 199 7.82 9.21 -2.31
CA CYS A 199 7.84 10.38 -3.19
C CYS A 199 7.53 9.99 -4.63
N TYR A 200 6.49 10.59 -5.23
CA TYR A 200 6.15 10.42 -6.65
C TYR A 200 7.24 10.91 -7.61
N LEU A 201 8.17 11.75 -7.16
CA LEU A 201 9.30 12.23 -7.98
C LEU A 201 10.57 11.40 -7.81
N GLY A 202 10.55 10.35 -6.99
CA GLY A 202 11.69 9.47 -6.79
C GLY A 202 12.87 10.11 -6.05
N GLU A 203 12.68 11.27 -5.39
CA GLU A 203 13.77 11.98 -4.70
C GLU A 203 14.25 11.26 -3.44
N ARG A 204 15.55 10.98 -3.38
CA ARG A 204 16.27 10.41 -2.22
C ARG A 204 17.44 11.29 -1.76
N GLY A 205 17.46 12.58 -2.12
CA GLY A 205 18.59 13.45 -1.85
C GLY A 205 18.80 13.75 -0.37
N ALA A 206 17.74 14.08 0.38
CA ALA A 206 17.81 14.43 1.79
C ALA A 206 16.89 13.52 2.63
N LEU A 207 17.41 13.04 3.76
CA LEU A 207 16.61 12.34 4.77
C LEU A 207 16.05 13.39 5.74
N HIS A 208 14.75 13.55 5.74
CA HIS A 208 14.00 14.41 6.66
C HIS A 208 13.53 13.64 7.90
N ASP A 209 12.94 14.34 8.87
CA ASP A 209 12.39 13.69 10.08
C ASP A 209 11.26 12.70 9.76
N TRP A 210 10.58 12.88 8.62
CA TRP A 210 9.51 12.02 8.11
C TRP A 210 9.96 11.02 7.04
N GLY A 211 11.21 10.99 6.62
CA GLY A 211 11.74 10.08 5.60
C GLY A 211 12.25 10.78 4.34
N TYR A 212 12.45 9.99 3.28
CA TYR A 212 12.84 10.51 1.96
C TYR A 212 11.61 11.00 1.19
N GLY A 213 11.77 12.11 0.46
CA GLY A 213 10.78 12.64 -0.46
C GLY A 213 10.59 14.15 -0.41
N CYS A 214 9.95 14.71 -1.45
CA CYS A 214 9.61 16.12 -1.51
C CYS A 214 8.27 16.41 -0.82
N LEU A 215 8.16 17.59 -0.20
CA LEU A 215 6.96 18.05 0.51
C LEU A 215 5.82 18.51 -0.41
N LEU A 216 6.00 18.48 -1.74
CA LEU A 216 5.11 19.21 -2.64
C LEU A 216 3.74 18.56 -2.87
N TYR A 217 3.60 17.24 -2.73
CA TYR A 217 2.37 16.55 -3.18
C TYR A 217 1.94 15.35 -2.34
N THR A 218 2.76 14.90 -1.44
CA THR A 218 2.37 13.94 -0.42
C THR A 218 2.77 14.54 0.89
N SER A 219 1.83 14.80 1.74
CA SER A 219 2.16 15.20 3.08
C SER A 219 2.60 13.98 3.89
N PRO A 220 3.89 13.64 3.91
CA PRO A 220 4.40 12.75 4.94
C PRO A 220 4.55 13.51 6.26
N SER A 221 4.26 14.82 6.26
CA SER A 221 4.40 15.70 7.43
C SER A 221 3.20 15.55 8.36
N PRO A 222 3.41 15.45 9.68
CA PRO A 222 2.33 15.47 10.68
C PRO A 222 1.61 16.82 10.80
N ARG A 223 1.82 17.76 9.89
CA ARG A 223 1.35 19.16 10.02
C ARG A 223 0.26 19.57 9.03
N ASP A 224 -0.26 18.68 8.21
CA ASP A 224 -1.38 18.97 7.31
C ASP A 224 -2.60 18.19 7.68
#